data_8a237411810ebd34faf46d30682813a1
#
_entry.id   8a237411810ebd34faf46d30682813a1
#
_cell.length_a   1.000
_cell.length_b   1.000
_cell.length_c   1.000
_cell.angle_alpha   90.00
_cell.angle_beta   90.00
_cell.angle_gamma   90.00
#
_symmetry.space_group_name_H-M   'P 1'
#
loop_
_entity.id
_entity.type
_entity.pdbx_description
1 polymer ?
#
loop_
_entity_poly.entity_id
_entity_poly.type
_entity_poly.pdbx_seq_one_letter_code
_entity_poly.pdbx_strand_id
1 'polypeptide(L)'
;VKVEVDLMQPIDPEKKPAVHTTPLNHVGLWIDDLAQAVAWLTAQGVRFAPGGIRQGAAGHDICFLHPKSNSEFPIAGEGVLIELVQAPDDVVAALG
;
A
#
# COMPACT_ATOMS: atom_id res chain seq x y z
N VAL A 1 -3.63 17.87 7.49
CA VAL A 1 -3.61 16.50 6.95
C VAL A 1 -4.83 15.76 7.44
N LYS A 2 -5.47 15.07 6.53
CA LYS A 2 -6.67 14.30 6.83
C LYS A 2 -6.31 12.81 6.89
N VAL A 3 -6.70 12.15 7.98
CA VAL A 3 -6.56 10.71 8.14
C VAL A 3 -7.94 10.08 8.03
N GLU A 4 -8.07 9.05 7.19
CA GLU A 4 -9.32 8.31 7.00
C GLU A 4 -9.18 6.92 7.58
N VAL A 5 -10.23 6.47 8.27
CA VAL A 5 -10.37 5.08 8.73
C VAL A 5 -11.54 4.47 8.00
N ASP A 6 -11.26 3.46 7.17
CA ASP A 6 -12.27 2.77 6.40
C ASP A 6 -12.63 1.45 7.07
N LEU A 7 -13.92 1.24 7.28
CA LEU A 7 -14.45 -0.01 7.82
C LEU A 7 -14.85 -0.91 6.65
N MET A 8 -14.35 -2.15 6.68
CA MET A 8 -14.60 -3.11 5.61
C MET A 8 -15.46 -4.26 6.10
N GLN A 9 -16.42 -4.65 5.26
CA GLN A 9 -17.25 -5.83 5.46
C GLN A 9 -17.03 -6.77 4.28
N PRO A 10 -16.77 -8.08 4.50
CA PRO A 10 -16.58 -9.00 3.39
C PRO A 10 -17.91 -9.24 2.65
N ILE A 11 -17.84 -9.33 1.33
CA ILE A 11 -18.99 -9.71 0.50
C ILE A 11 -19.31 -11.19 0.75
N ASP A 12 -18.27 -12.02 0.83
CA ASP A 12 -18.36 -13.44 1.15
C ASP A 12 -17.31 -13.77 2.20
N PRO A 13 -17.70 -14.04 3.47
CA PRO A 13 -16.74 -14.27 4.55
C PRO A 13 -15.94 -15.56 4.40
N GLU A 14 -16.38 -16.47 3.51
CA GLU A 14 -15.66 -17.72 3.24
C GLU A 14 -14.56 -17.56 2.17
N LYS A 15 -14.50 -16.40 1.51
CA LYS A 15 -13.53 -16.12 0.44
C LYS A 15 -12.55 -15.03 0.84
N LYS A 16 -11.37 -15.03 0.23
CA LYS A 16 -10.40 -13.96 0.39
C LYS A 16 -10.76 -12.77 -0.51
N PRO A 17 -10.39 -11.56 -0.09
CA PRO A 17 -9.70 -11.22 1.14
C PRO A 17 -10.60 -11.31 2.37
N ALA A 18 -10.08 -11.95 3.42
CA ALA A 18 -10.81 -12.14 4.69
C ALA A 18 -10.68 -10.88 5.57
N VAL A 19 -11.25 -9.79 5.12
CA VAL A 19 -11.08 -8.46 5.73
C VAL A 19 -11.61 -8.37 7.16
N HIS A 20 -12.51 -9.28 7.55
CA HIS A 20 -13.10 -9.33 8.89
C HIS A 20 -12.22 -10.04 9.93
N THR A 21 -11.18 -10.76 9.50
CA THR A 21 -10.34 -11.57 10.41
C THR A 21 -9.10 -10.85 10.91
N THR A 22 -8.80 -9.70 10.36
CA THR A 22 -7.62 -8.92 10.71
C THR A 22 -8.05 -7.60 11.33
N PRO A 23 -7.57 -7.24 12.54
CA PRO A 23 -7.92 -5.96 13.16
C PRO A 23 -7.53 -4.76 12.32
N LEU A 24 -6.39 -4.84 11.62
CA LEU A 24 -5.94 -3.83 10.67
C LEU A 24 -5.60 -4.53 9.35
N ASN A 25 -6.33 -4.21 8.28
CA ASN A 25 -6.09 -4.80 6.98
C ASN A 25 -4.83 -4.22 6.33
N HIS A 26 -4.76 -2.91 6.21
CA HIS A 26 -3.58 -2.23 5.66
C HIS A 26 -3.55 -0.76 6.05
N VAL A 27 -2.38 -0.15 5.85
CA VAL A 27 -2.16 1.30 5.95
C VAL A 27 -1.93 1.83 4.55
N GLY A 28 -2.63 2.87 4.15
CA GLY A 28 -2.45 3.54 2.86
C GLY A 28 -1.74 4.88 3.04
N LEU A 29 -0.74 5.14 2.21
CA LEU A 29 0.04 6.37 2.23
C LEU A 29 0.00 7.05 0.86
N TRP A 30 -0.29 8.36 0.84
CA TRP A 30 -0.19 9.16 -0.37
C TRP A 30 1.28 9.36 -0.74
N ILE A 31 1.60 9.14 -2.01
CA ILE A 31 2.95 9.34 -2.57
C ILE A 31 2.82 10.29 -3.77
N ASP A 32 3.67 11.28 -3.85
CA ASP A 32 3.63 12.30 -4.91
C ASP A 32 4.09 11.76 -6.27
N ASP A 33 5.08 10.89 -6.30
CA ASP A 33 5.56 10.20 -7.50
C ASP A 33 5.80 8.73 -7.18
N LEU A 34 4.78 7.92 -7.41
CA LEU A 34 4.80 6.51 -7.03
C LEU A 34 5.88 5.72 -7.77
N ALA A 35 6.03 5.94 -9.08
CA ALA A 35 7.02 5.21 -9.87
C ALA A 35 8.44 5.48 -9.38
N GLN A 36 8.77 6.72 -9.10
CA GLN A 36 10.07 7.12 -8.59
C GLN A 36 10.31 6.57 -7.17
N ALA A 37 9.29 6.64 -6.32
CA ALA A 37 9.37 6.13 -4.95
C ALA A 37 9.61 4.62 -4.93
N VAL A 38 8.88 3.85 -5.74
CA VAL A 38 9.04 2.39 -5.82
C VAL A 38 10.44 2.03 -6.30
N ALA A 39 10.96 2.72 -7.33
CA ALA A 39 12.30 2.48 -7.84
C ALA A 39 13.36 2.77 -6.77
N TRP A 40 13.24 3.88 -6.07
CA TRP A 40 14.19 4.26 -5.03
C TRP A 40 14.14 3.30 -3.84
N LEU A 41 12.95 2.96 -3.36
CA LEU A 41 12.78 2.04 -2.24
C LEU A 41 13.28 0.64 -2.58
N THR A 42 13.04 0.16 -3.79
CA THR A 42 13.58 -1.13 -4.26
C THR A 42 15.11 -1.13 -4.20
N ALA A 43 15.74 -0.04 -4.63
CA ALA A 43 17.19 0.10 -4.57
C ALA A 43 17.71 0.12 -3.14
N GLN A 44 16.91 0.54 -2.17
CA GLN A 44 17.24 0.53 -0.74
C GLN A 44 17.02 -0.84 -0.07
N GLY A 45 16.49 -1.82 -0.78
CA GLY A 45 16.26 -3.15 -0.25
C GLY A 45 14.84 -3.37 0.29
N VAL A 46 13.88 -2.54 -0.10
CA VAL A 46 12.48 -2.70 0.30
C VAL A 46 11.81 -3.78 -0.56
N ARG A 47 11.15 -4.73 0.11
CA ARG A 47 10.41 -5.78 -0.57
C ARG A 47 8.99 -5.34 -0.88
N PHE A 48 8.63 -5.41 -2.16
CA PHE A 48 7.27 -5.17 -2.61
C PHE A 48 6.52 -6.49 -2.83
N ALA A 49 5.22 -6.46 -2.65
CA ALA A 49 4.36 -7.60 -2.96
C ALA A 49 4.29 -7.81 -4.49
N PRO A 50 3.99 -9.04 -4.94
CA PRO A 50 3.82 -9.31 -6.38
C PRO A 50 2.74 -8.42 -7.00
N GLY A 51 2.92 -8.08 -8.27
CA GLY A 51 1.97 -7.30 -9.05
C GLY A 51 2.45 -5.89 -9.39
N GLY A 52 3.49 -5.38 -8.73
CA GLY A 52 4.07 -4.07 -9.02
C GLY A 52 3.06 -2.92 -8.90
N ILE A 53 3.31 -1.85 -9.66
CA ILE A 53 2.39 -0.72 -9.73
C ILE A 53 1.20 -1.11 -10.60
N ARG A 54 -0.01 -0.91 -10.07
CA ARG A 54 -1.25 -1.21 -10.76
C ARG A 54 -2.36 -0.28 -10.29
N GLN A 55 -3.46 -0.23 -11.04
CA GLN A 55 -4.62 0.55 -10.63
C GLN A 55 -5.33 -0.14 -9.46
N GLY A 56 -5.56 0.62 -8.39
CA GLY A 56 -6.29 0.16 -7.21
C GLY A 56 -7.80 0.36 -7.34
N ALA A 57 -8.53 -0.08 -6.30
CA ALA A 57 -9.99 -0.06 -6.27
C ALA A 57 -10.59 1.34 -6.41
N ALA A 58 -9.90 2.37 -5.90
CA ALA A 58 -10.34 3.76 -5.97
C ALA A 58 -9.91 4.49 -7.26
N GLY A 59 -9.28 3.78 -8.21
CA GLY A 59 -8.85 4.35 -9.49
C GLY A 59 -7.47 4.98 -9.49
N HIS A 60 -6.78 5.00 -8.36
CA HIS A 60 -5.40 5.49 -8.26
C HIS A 60 -4.41 4.34 -8.48
N ASP A 61 -3.23 4.66 -9.01
CA ASP A 61 -2.14 3.69 -9.07
C ASP A 61 -1.62 3.38 -7.66
N ILE A 62 -1.37 2.12 -7.41
CA ILE A 62 -0.94 1.62 -6.11
C ILE A 62 0.20 0.63 -6.24
N CYS A 63 0.92 0.43 -5.13
CA CYS A 63 1.89 -0.63 -4.98
C CYS A 63 1.97 -1.01 -3.50
N PHE A 64 2.03 -2.31 -3.20
CA PHE A 64 2.07 -2.77 -1.82
C PHE A 64 3.48 -3.18 -1.42
N LEU A 65 3.95 -2.68 -0.25
CA LEU A 65 5.07 -3.30 0.44
C LEU A 65 4.64 -4.64 1.01
N HIS A 66 5.51 -5.64 0.86
CA HIS A 66 5.26 -6.93 1.49
C HIS A 66 5.37 -6.80 3.02
N PRO A 67 4.50 -7.46 3.79
CA PRO A 67 4.60 -7.40 5.26
C PRO A 67 5.80 -8.13 5.83
N LYS A 68 6.45 -9.02 5.06
CA LYS A 68 7.61 -9.80 5.51
C LYS A 68 8.81 -9.55 4.61
N SER A 69 9.97 -9.35 5.23
CA SER A 69 11.25 -9.25 4.51
C SER A 69 11.76 -10.63 4.07
N ASN A 70 12.78 -10.60 3.22
CA ASN A 70 13.54 -11.81 2.86
C ASN A 70 15.03 -11.45 2.77
N SER A 71 15.87 -12.42 2.41
CA SER A 71 17.33 -12.22 2.35
C SER A 71 17.73 -11.24 1.25
N GLU A 72 17.01 -11.22 0.13
CA GLU A 72 17.28 -10.30 -0.98
C GLU A 72 16.80 -8.88 -0.69
N PHE A 73 15.63 -8.77 -0.04
CA PHE A 73 15.02 -7.49 0.33
C PHE A 73 14.75 -7.48 1.83
N PRO A 74 15.69 -6.92 2.63
CA PRO A 74 15.61 -7.02 4.10
C PRO A 74 14.67 -6.01 4.75
N ILE A 75 14.08 -5.08 4.01
CA ILE A 75 13.18 -4.06 4.52
C ILE A 75 11.76 -4.34 4.03
N ALA A 76 10.81 -4.38 4.93
CA ALA A 76 9.41 -4.68 4.63
C ALA A 76 8.50 -4.02 5.66
N GLY A 77 7.22 -4.36 5.64
CA GLY A 77 6.21 -3.75 6.49
C GLY A 77 6.20 -4.20 7.95
N GLU A 78 7.09 -5.10 8.37
CA GLU A 78 7.18 -5.61 9.74
C GLU A 78 5.82 -6.15 10.25
N GLY A 79 5.18 -6.98 9.42
CA GLY A 79 3.87 -7.56 9.73
C GLY A 79 2.69 -6.72 9.26
N VAL A 80 2.90 -5.50 8.82
CA VAL A 80 1.84 -4.61 8.32
C VAL A 80 1.87 -4.56 6.80
N LEU A 81 0.71 -4.74 6.17
CA LEU A 81 0.55 -4.49 4.74
C LEU A 81 0.47 -2.98 4.52
N ILE A 82 1.41 -2.43 3.76
CA ILE A 82 1.48 -0.99 3.49
C ILE A 82 1.20 -0.75 2.02
N GLU A 83 0.16 0.04 1.73
CA GLU A 83 -0.20 0.46 0.38
C GLU A 83 0.38 1.84 0.10
N LEU A 84 1.15 1.95 -0.97
CA LEU A 84 1.57 3.24 -1.49
C LEU A 84 0.61 3.63 -2.61
N VAL A 85 0.06 4.83 -2.54
CA VAL A 85 -0.98 5.31 -3.45
C VAL A 85 -0.51 6.57 -4.15
N GLN A 86 -0.55 6.59 -5.48
CA GLN A 86 -0.24 7.80 -6.23
C GLN A 86 -1.23 8.89 -5.85
N ALA A 87 -0.73 9.97 -5.27
CA ALA A 87 -1.57 11.09 -4.89
C ALA A 87 -2.12 11.81 -6.12
N PRO A 88 -3.41 12.16 -6.14
CA PRO A 88 -3.95 13.06 -7.16
C PRO A 88 -3.44 14.48 -6.97
N ASP A 89 -3.55 15.31 -8.00
CA ASP A 89 -2.96 16.64 -8.01
C ASP A 89 -3.42 17.52 -6.85
N ASP A 90 -4.68 17.43 -6.45
CA ASP A 90 -5.22 18.19 -5.32
C ASP A 90 -4.59 17.79 -3.98
N VAL A 91 -4.29 16.50 -3.81
CA VAL A 91 -3.60 16.01 -2.60
C VAL A 91 -2.15 16.46 -2.59
N VAL A 92 -1.45 16.38 -3.72
CA VAL A 92 -0.08 16.87 -3.85
C VAL A 92 -0.02 18.36 -3.49
N ALA A 93 -0.94 19.15 -4.02
CA ALA A 93 -1.01 20.58 -3.73
C ALA A 93 -1.29 20.87 -2.25
N ALA A 94 -2.15 20.06 -1.61
CA ALA A 94 -2.49 20.26 -0.20
C ALA A 94 -1.36 19.88 0.76
N LEU A 95 -0.51 18.91 0.38
CA LEU A 95 0.58 18.42 1.22
C LEU A 95 1.92 19.11 0.91
N GLY A 96 2.03 19.63 -0.29
CA GLY A 96 3.24 20.29 -0.76
C GLY A 96 3.36 21.70 -0.31
#